data_93c8acc438aa0aecbac4c7f52e7092f9
#
_entry.id   93c8acc438aa0aecbac4c7f52e7092f9
#
_cell.length_a   1.000
_cell.length_b   1.000
_cell.length_c   1.000
_cell.angle_alpha   90.00
_cell.angle_beta   90.00
_cell.angle_gamma   90.00
#
_symmetry.space_group_name_H-M   'P 1'
#
loop_
_entity.id
_entity.type
_entity.pdbx_description
1 polymer ?
#
loop_
_entity_poly.entity_id
_entity_poly.type
_entity_poly.pdbx_seq_one_letter_code
_entity_poly.pdbx_strand_id
1 'polypeptide(L)'
;MNLYVILVGVIKMQEQTNYPRPQLRRDEYTTLDGYWDYGFSINKEIDDYDGKILVPYPPESQKSGVERILLPGNYLHYRRTFHLTKHAHQRLLLHFEAVDAYCEVFLNGCFVGKHDGGYLPFSFDITNEIVEGENKIKVVVQDDTDYGNHARGKQRLHHGGMYYTPVSGIWQTVWYEWVDEQHITDVLFKPDLQKQGVYLEVSTMGDLEDVEVIIHQPDTKESTTYHIPACQQAFIALKNIQLWSPDHPCLYDVELIYGHDHVTSYFGMRTFSQVEINGHHYVAINGKPIFHYGLLDQGYYQGTLMSPPSDEAVIKDLKLVKSLGFNTIRKHVKIENSRFYYHCDQLGILVMQDMVNGGERYDDQFVTVQPNLFPALQSKRDDHNYIQMKRPDPDNRAAYYREVKETIEHLRHFVSIDTWVAFNEGWGQFDSQEVTDYIKKLDPERFVDSASGWFDMKAGDFLSIHNYFRPLHLKKSQRIIILSEFGGMNYQINNHFYGKKNYGYKRVSSRKDFMIAYRELMIRDIMKNIPHGLAGSIYTQLSDIEDEVNGLITYDREVVKCDQEIMRGIAQRIYGLFDREVGNE
;
A
#
# COMPACT_ATOMS: atom_id res chain seq x y z
N MET A 1 -16.22 36.22 14.96
CA MET A 1 -15.39 36.10 16.20
C MET A 1 -15.88 34.86 16.91
N ASN A 2 -15.27 33.75 16.57
CA ASN A 2 -15.14 32.61 17.45
C ASN A 2 -14.00 31.76 16.86
N LEU A 3 -12.87 31.98 17.45
CA LEU A 3 -11.62 31.26 17.22
C LEU A 3 -11.62 29.96 18.03
N TYR A 4 -11.03 28.93 17.43
CA TYR A 4 -10.26 27.86 18.06
C TYR A 4 -10.96 27.07 19.18
N VAL A 5 -11.45 25.90 18.85
CA VAL A 5 -11.19 24.71 19.65
C VAL A 5 -10.77 23.60 18.65
N ILE A 6 -9.51 23.62 18.27
CA ILE A 6 -8.83 22.36 17.96
C ILE A 6 -8.54 21.76 19.34
N LEU A 7 -9.46 20.93 19.81
CA LEU A 7 -9.16 19.99 20.87
C LEU A 7 -8.05 19.06 20.32
N VAL A 8 -6.83 19.37 20.73
CA VAL A 8 -5.76 18.41 20.80
C VAL A 8 -6.23 17.40 21.85
N GLY A 9 -7.01 16.41 21.41
CA GLY A 9 -7.13 15.18 22.16
C GLY A 9 -5.70 14.70 22.34
N VAL A 10 -5.23 14.70 23.57
CA VAL A 10 -4.05 13.98 23.99
C VAL A 10 -4.42 12.50 23.78
N ILE A 11 -4.25 12.05 22.53
CA ILE A 11 -4.10 10.62 22.27
C ILE A 11 -2.94 10.24 23.16
N LYS A 12 -3.18 9.47 24.21
CA LYS A 12 -2.16 8.64 24.81
C LYS A 12 -1.63 7.83 23.61
N MET A 13 -0.52 8.29 23.03
CA MET A 13 0.29 7.44 22.20
C MET A 13 0.68 6.29 23.14
N GLN A 14 -0.07 5.17 23.07
CA GLN A 14 0.47 3.90 23.49
C GLN A 14 1.85 3.83 22.88
N GLU A 15 2.86 3.45 23.65
CA GLU A 15 4.24 3.30 23.18
C GLU A 15 4.17 2.66 21.80
N GLN A 16 4.67 3.38 20.79
CA GLN A 16 4.67 2.90 19.41
C GLN A 16 5.55 1.66 19.38
N THR A 17 4.91 0.52 19.50
CA THR A 17 5.62 -0.73 19.33
C THR A 17 5.85 -0.90 17.84
N ASN A 18 7.09 -1.07 17.44
CA ASN A 18 7.49 -1.36 16.06
C ASN A 18 7.06 -2.76 15.61
N TYR A 19 6.01 -3.32 16.22
CA TYR A 19 5.50 -4.65 15.88
C TYR A 19 5.01 -4.68 14.43
N PRO A 20 5.50 -5.61 13.60
CA PRO A 20 5.27 -5.55 12.14
C PRO A 20 3.80 -5.76 11.72
N ARG A 21 3.00 -6.49 12.50
CA ARG A 21 1.59 -6.79 12.20
C ARG A 21 0.62 -6.14 13.21
N PRO A 22 0.31 -4.84 13.09
CA PRO A 22 -0.53 -4.12 14.06
C PRO A 22 -1.94 -4.71 14.23
N GLN A 23 -2.46 -5.40 13.21
CA GLN A 23 -3.77 -6.07 13.23
C GLN A 23 -3.78 -7.43 13.96
N LEU A 24 -2.61 -7.96 14.32
CA LEU A 24 -2.45 -9.24 15.01
C LEU A 24 -1.21 -9.17 15.91
N ARG A 25 -1.26 -8.33 16.94
CA ARG A 25 -0.10 -7.98 17.74
C ARG A 25 0.01 -8.84 19.01
N ARG A 26 1.23 -9.36 19.25
CA ARG A 26 1.65 -9.97 20.54
C ARG A 26 2.67 -9.07 21.23
N ASP A 27 2.83 -9.27 22.54
CA ASP A 27 3.74 -8.46 23.36
C ASP A 27 5.21 -8.78 23.08
N GLU A 28 5.53 -10.03 22.75
CA GLU A 28 6.90 -10.50 22.55
C GLU A 28 7.19 -10.85 21.10
N TYR A 29 8.22 -10.24 20.53
CA TYR A 29 8.80 -10.56 19.25
C TYR A 29 10.26 -10.13 19.23
N THR A 30 11.02 -10.66 18.28
CA THR A 30 12.41 -10.27 18.08
C THR A 30 12.66 -9.98 16.61
N THR A 31 13.19 -8.79 16.30
CA THR A 31 13.63 -8.47 14.94
C THR A 31 15.00 -9.09 14.66
N LEU A 32 15.16 -9.57 13.45
CA LEU A 32 16.44 -9.96 12.86
C LEU A 32 17.00 -8.86 11.95
N ASP A 33 16.48 -7.65 12.00
CA ASP A 33 17.06 -6.49 11.31
C ASP A 33 18.44 -6.15 11.88
N GLY A 34 19.29 -5.54 11.05
CA GLY A 34 20.67 -5.25 11.40
C GLY A 34 21.65 -5.88 10.42
N TYR A 35 22.91 -6.07 10.84
CA TYR A 35 23.95 -6.56 9.93
C TYR A 35 23.87 -8.07 9.69
N TRP A 36 23.81 -8.43 8.39
CA TRP A 36 23.94 -9.80 7.89
C TRP A 36 25.22 -9.93 7.04
N ASP A 37 25.78 -11.14 6.92
CA ASP A 37 26.75 -11.42 5.84
C ASP A 37 26.00 -11.46 4.52
N TYR A 38 26.59 -10.92 3.44
CA TYR A 38 26.05 -11.01 2.09
C TYR A 38 27.12 -11.41 1.08
N GLY A 39 26.68 -12.00 -0.03
CA GLY A 39 27.55 -12.32 -1.17
C GLY A 39 26.76 -12.43 -2.47
N PHE A 40 27.33 -11.94 -3.55
CA PHE A 40 26.79 -12.11 -4.90
C PHE A 40 27.52 -13.24 -5.63
N SER A 41 26.79 -14.11 -6.31
CA SER A 41 27.34 -15.25 -7.02
C SER A 41 26.56 -15.58 -8.28
N ILE A 42 27.23 -16.20 -9.26
CA ILE A 42 26.56 -16.88 -10.38
C ILE A 42 26.14 -18.31 -9.99
N ASN A 43 26.58 -18.79 -8.84
CA ASN A 43 26.26 -20.12 -8.33
C ASN A 43 25.25 -20.04 -7.20
N LYS A 44 24.41 -21.05 -7.11
CA LYS A 44 23.42 -21.19 -6.02
C LYS A 44 24.09 -21.42 -4.65
N GLU A 45 25.32 -21.90 -4.62
CA GLU A 45 26.10 -22.09 -3.40
C GLU A 45 27.33 -21.19 -3.42
N ILE A 46 27.68 -20.64 -2.25
CA ILE A 46 28.91 -19.87 -2.04
C ILE A 46 29.64 -20.33 -0.78
N ASP A 47 30.96 -20.24 -0.81
CA ASP A 47 31.81 -20.50 0.34
C ASP A 47 32.15 -19.22 1.09
N ASP A 48 32.47 -18.15 0.36
CA ASP A 48 32.88 -16.85 0.90
C ASP A 48 31.81 -15.79 0.68
N TYR A 49 31.64 -14.89 1.68
CA TYR A 49 30.75 -13.75 1.64
C TYR A 49 31.54 -12.47 1.35
N ASP A 50 30.92 -11.55 0.58
CA ASP A 50 31.56 -10.29 0.14
C ASP A 50 31.70 -9.27 1.29
N GLY A 51 30.86 -9.36 2.33
CA GLY A 51 30.88 -8.41 3.44
C GLY A 51 29.63 -8.42 4.30
N LYS A 52 29.29 -7.24 4.83
CA LYS A 52 28.09 -7.02 5.66
C LYS A 52 27.09 -6.12 4.94
N ILE A 53 25.82 -6.47 5.02
CA ILE A 53 24.67 -5.66 4.55
C ILE A 53 23.76 -5.32 5.73
N LEU A 54 23.23 -4.10 5.76
CA LEU A 54 22.27 -3.68 6.77
C LEU A 54 20.83 -4.00 6.30
N VAL A 55 20.23 -5.06 6.83
CA VAL A 55 18.82 -5.45 6.64
C VAL A 55 17.96 -4.52 7.53
N PRO A 56 16.79 -4.03 7.07
CA PRO A 56 16.03 -4.43 5.87
C PRO A 56 16.24 -3.52 4.64
N TYR A 57 17.44 -3.05 4.41
CA TYR A 57 17.68 -2.18 3.26
C TYR A 57 18.24 -3.01 2.09
N PRO A 58 17.65 -2.84 0.88
CA PRO A 58 18.07 -3.63 -0.29
C PRO A 58 19.51 -3.29 -0.71
N PRO A 59 20.24 -4.23 -1.33
CA PRO A 59 21.66 -4.03 -1.67
C PRO A 59 21.91 -2.84 -2.60
N GLU A 60 20.93 -2.39 -3.36
CA GLU A 60 21.02 -1.22 -4.25
C GLU A 60 21.01 0.09 -3.48
N SER A 61 20.49 0.10 -2.24
CA SER A 61 20.35 1.30 -1.43
C SER A 61 21.67 1.73 -0.78
N GLN A 62 21.84 3.04 -0.60
CA GLN A 62 22.98 3.59 0.13
C GLN A 62 23.00 3.12 1.60
N LYS A 63 21.84 3.02 2.23
CA LYS A 63 21.71 2.66 3.65
C LYS A 63 22.13 1.22 3.93
N SER A 64 22.02 0.33 2.95
CA SER A 64 22.49 -1.07 3.07
C SER A 64 24.00 -1.16 3.28
N GLY A 65 24.75 -0.17 2.78
CA GLY A 65 26.22 -0.16 2.76
C GLY A 65 26.83 -0.96 1.60
N VAL A 66 26.02 -1.38 0.61
CA VAL A 66 26.46 -2.25 -0.51
C VAL A 66 26.45 -1.49 -1.85
N GLU A 67 25.36 -0.79 -2.17
CA GLU A 67 25.18 0.02 -3.39
C GLU A 67 25.45 -0.78 -4.69
N ARG A 68 24.95 -2.02 -4.75
CA ARG A 68 25.17 -2.93 -5.88
C ARG A 68 23.86 -3.55 -6.36
N ILE A 69 23.60 -3.48 -7.67
CA ILE A 69 22.45 -4.09 -8.33
C ILE A 69 22.67 -5.60 -8.50
N LEU A 70 21.65 -6.40 -8.15
CA LEU A 70 21.58 -7.81 -8.50
C LEU A 70 21.26 -7.93 -10.01
N LEU A 71 22.10 -8.67 -10.73
CA LEU A 71 21.89 -8.86 -12.17
C LEU A 71 21.11 -10.16 -12.44
N PRO A 72 20.28 -10.19 -13.50
CA PRO A 72 19.55 -11.39 -13.89
C PRO A 72 20.42 -12.65 -13.96
N GLY A 73 19.87 -13.76 -13.48
CA GLY A 73 20.55 -15.04 -13.43
C GLY A 73 21.62 -15.19 -12.33
N ASN A 74 21.88 -14.13 -11.56
CA ASN A 74 22.78 -14.20 -10.40
C ASN A 74 21.99 -14.48 -9.12
N TYR A 75 22.73 -14.85 -8.07
CA TYR A 75 22.20 -15.08 -6.73
C TYR A 75 22.73 -14.03 -5.77
N LEU A 76 21.88 -13.61 -4.83
CA LEU A 76 22.23 -12.83 -3.65
C LEU A 76 22.04 -13.72 -2.43
N HIS A 77 23.09 -13.88 -1.66
CA HIS A 77 23.11 -14.71 -0.47
C HIS A 77 23.15 -13.84 0.76
N TYR A 78 22.34 -14.21 1.76
CA TYR A 78 22.35 -13.63 3.09
C TYR A 78 22.65 -14.72 4.11
N ARG A 79 23.37 -14.36 5.19
CA ARG A 79 23.59 -15.21 6.35
C ARG A 79 23.61 -14.40 7.64
N ARG A 80 22.92 -14.90 8.67
CA ARG A 80 22.96 -14.34 10.02
C ARG A 80 23.01 -15.43 11.07
N THR A 81 23.75 -15.16 12.13
CA THR A 81 23.76 -15.96 13.35
C THR A 81 22.97 -15.24 14.44
N PHE A 82 22.15 -15.97 15.18
CA PHE A 82 21.36 -15.47 16.30
C PHE A 82 21.25 -16.55 17.39
N HIS A 83 20.93 -16.14 18.63
CA HIS A 83 20.85 -17.06 19.77
C HIS A 83 19.42 -17.18 20.24
N LEU A 84 19.00 -18.40 20.52
CA LEU A 84 17.69 -18.73 21.04
C LEU A 84 17.78 -19.56 22.33
N THR A 85 16.82 -19.35 23.21
CA THR A 85 16.46 -20.30 24.26
C THR A 85 15.17 -20.99 23.84
N LYS A 86 15.15 -22.32 23.81
CA LYS A 86 13.94 -23.06 23.44
C LYS A 86 12.89 -22.95 24.52
N HIS A 87 11.67 -22.69 24.11
CA HIS A 87 10.51 -22.69 24.97
C HIS A 87 9.75 -24.00 24.81
N ALA A 88 9.48 -24.70 25.91
CA ALA A 88 8.64 -25.89 25.89
C ALA A 88 7.19 -25.50 25.59
N HIS A 89 6.50 -26.31 24.80
CA HIS A 89 5.10 -26.10 24.43
C HIS A 89 4.81 -24.82 23.62
N GLN A 90 5.82 -24.27 22.97
CA GLN A 90 5.67 -23.15 22.05
C GLN A 90 6.26 -23.46 20.68
N ARG A 91 5.72 -22.78 19.67
CA ARG A 91 6.22 -22.78 18.30
C ARG A 91 6.98 -21.49 18.03
N LEU A 92 8.00 -21.58 17.20
CA LEU A 92 8.74 -20.41 16.74
C LEU A 92 8.37 -20.13 15.28
N LEU A 93 7.74 -18.99 15.05
CA LEU A 93 7.37 -18.52 13.71
C LEU A 93 8.39 -17.49 13.22
N LEU A 94 9.01 -17.76 12.09
CA LEU A 94 9.92 -16.85 11.39
C LEU A 94 9.16 -16.13 10.26
N HIS A 95 9.23 -14.80 10.25
CA HIS A 95 8.51 -13.94 9.34
C HIS A 95 9.45 -13.10 8.49
N PHE A 96 9.13 -12.96 7.20
CA PHE A 96 9.71 -12.01 6.27
C PHE A 96 8.58 -11.12 5.77
N GLU A 97 8.72 -9.81 5.92
CA GLU A 97 7.70 -8.88 5.44
C GLU A 97 7.76 -8.70 3.92
N ALA A 98 8.96 -8.73 3.33
CA ALA A 98 9.13 -8.81 1.87
C ALA A 98 10.57 -9.18 1.46
N VAL A 99 10.68 -10.02 0.43
CA VAL A 99 11.95 -10.38 -0.24
C VAL A 99 11.75 -10.41 -1.75
N ASP A 100 12.38 -9.52 -2.51
CA ASP A 100 12.24 -9.43 -3.97
C ASP A 100 13.33 -10.23 -4.70
N ALA A 101 13.01 -11.18 -5.58
CA ALA A 101 11.66 -11.60 -5.95
C ALA A 101 11.39 -13.09 -5.61
N TYR A 102 12.37 -13.96 -5.74
CA TYR A 102 12.32 -15.39 -5.39
C TYR A 102 13.37 -15.68 -4.32
N CYS A 103 13.01 -16.42 -3.27
CA CYS A 103 13.97 -16.81 -2.26
C CYS A 103 13.79 -18.23 -1.74
N GLU A 104 14.91 -18.81 -1.27
CA GLU A 104 14.95 -20.04 -0.48
C GLU A 104 15.57 -19.75 0.88
N VAL A 105 14.94 -20.29 1.94
CA VAL A 105 15.36 -20.09 3.33
C VAL A 105 15.87 -21.40 3.92
N PHE A 106 17.01 -21.33 4.58
CA PHE A 106 17.63 -22.45 5.28
C PHE A 106 17.94 -22.06 6.72
N LEU A 107 17.72 -22.97 7.66
CA LEU A 107 18.07 -22.81 9.06
C LEU A 107 18.95 -24.00 9.52
N ASN A 108 20.12 -23.71 10.08
CA ASN A 108 21.09 -24.71 10.54
C ASN A 108 21.46 -25.77 9.45
N GLY A 109 21.42 -25.36 8.17
CA GLY A 109 21.65 -26.22 7.02
C GLY A 109 20.42 -26.98 6.51
N CYS A 110 19.30 -26.96 7.24
CA CYS A 110 18.04 -27.55 6.80
C CYS A 110 17.26 -26.57 5.91
N PHE A 111 16.70 -27.07 4.80
CA PHE A 111 15.78 -26.30 3.97
C PHE A 111 14.47 -26.08 4.73
N VAL A 112 14.08 -24.82 4.93
CA VAL A 112 12.85 -24.41 5.63
C VAL A 112 11.70 -24.21 4.65
N GLY A 113 11.96 -23.50 3.55
CA GLY A 113 10.95 -23.21 2.55
C GLY A 113 11.43 -22.22 1.50
N LYS A 114 10.53 -21.86 0.61
CA LYS A 114 10.74 -20.90 -0.48
C LYS A 114 9.56 -19.97 -0.62
N HIS A 115 9.81 -18.80 -1.21
CA HIS A 115 8.78 -17.81 -1.55
C HIS A 115 9.02 -17.27 -2.96
N ASP A 116 7.91 -16.93 -3.66
CA ASP A 116 7.91 -16.37 -5.00
C ASP A 116 6.95 -15.17 -5.03
N GLY A 117 7.49 -13.99 -5.27
CA GLY A 117 6.83 -12.69 -5.20
C GLY A 117 7.58 -11.69 -4.31
N GLY A 118 7.72 -10.45 -4.79
CA GLY A 118 8.61 -9.46 -4.15
C GLY A 118 7.97 -8.57 -3.08
N TYR A 119 6.65 -8.62 -2.88
CA TYR A 119 5.93 -7.56 -2.17
C TYR A 119 5.09 -8.01 -0.98
N LEU A 120 4.89 -9.30 -0.81
CA LEU A 120 4.00 -9.86 0.21
C LEU A 120 4.77 -10.55 1.34
N PRO A 121 4.26 -10.51 2.57
CA PRO A 121 4.87 -11.22 3.68
C PRO A 121 4.64 -12.72 3.59
N PHE A 122 5.58 -13.47 4.14
CA PHE A 122 5.50 -14.92 4.30
C PHE A 122 6.14 -15.37 5.60
N SER A 123 5.77 -16.57 6.05
CA SER A 123 6.20 -17.10 7.34
C SER A 123 6.49 -18.58 7.27
N PHE A 124 7.38 -19.02 8.16
CA PHE A 124 7.71 -20.44 8.36
C PHE A 124 7.66 -20.80 9.84
N ASP A 125 7.08 -21.94 10.16
CA ASP A 125 7.25 -22.56 11.46
C ASP A 125 8.61 -23.27 11.47
N ILE A 126 9.53 -22.77 12.26
CA ILE A 126 10.91 -23.25 12.36
C ILE A 126 11.20 -24.00 13.67
N THR A 127 10.17 -24.40 14.40
CA THR A 127 10.26 -25.03 15.73
C THR A 127 11.16 -26.26 15.73
N ASN A 128 11.12 -27.04 14.66
CA ASN A 128 11.89 -28.30 14.55
C ASN A 128 13.35 -28.08 14.14
N GLU A 129 13.64 -26.99 13.43
CA GLU A 129 14.96 -26.71 12.84
C GLU A 129 15.87 -25.93 13.80
N ILE A 130 15.31 -25.31 14.86
CA ILE A 130 16.09 -24.56 15.85
C ILE A 130 16.84 -25.48 16.80
N VAL A 131 17.99 -25.00 17.30
CA VAL A 131 18.76 -25.62 18.40
C VAL A 131 18.86 -24.66 19.59
N GLU A 132 19.11 -25.21 20.78
CA GLU A 132 19.42 -24.39 21.95
C GLU A 132 20.74 -23.65 21.71
N GLY A 133 20.75 -22.33 21.95
CA GLY A 133 21.91 -21.48 21.75
C GLY A 133 22.03 -20.93 20.34
N GLU A 134 23.15 -21.15 19.67
CA GLU A 134 23.46 -20.54 18.38
C GLU A 134 22.71 -21.18 17.21
N ASN A 135 22.01 -20.35 16.43
CA ASN A 135 21.31 -20.73 15.21
C ASN A 135 21.80 -19.89 14.02
N LYS A 136 21.83 -20.48 12.84
CA LYS A 136 22.29 -19.85 11.62
C LYS A 136 21.24 -19.91 10.51
N ILE A 137 20.74 -18.74 10.12
CA ILE A 137 19.83 -18.57 8.98
C ILE A 137 20.63 -18.21 7.73
N LYS A 138 20.27 -18.81 6.59
CA LYS A 138 20.75 -18.48 5.24
C LYS A 138 19.54 -18.22 4.34
N VAL A 139 19.59 -17.14 3.55
CA VAL A 139 18.60 -16.83 2.53
C VAL A 139 19.32 -16.70 1.18
N VAL A 140 18.80 -17.36 0.15
CA VAL A 140 19.32 -17.32 -1.22
C VAL A 140 18.25 -16.70 -2.09
N VAL A 141 18.59 -15.60 -2.77
CA VAL A 141 17.64 -14.79 -3.53
C VAL A 141 18.02 -14.74 -5.00
N GLN A 142 17.04 -14.73 -5.88
CA GLN A 142 17.14 -14.39 -7.29
C GLN A 142 16.10 -13.33 -7.65
N ASP A 143 16.50 -12.38 -8.48
CA ASP A 143 15.63 -11.36 -9.05
C ASP A 143 16.13 -10.99 -10.46
N ASP A 144 15.26 -11.17 -11.45
CA ASP A 144 15.54 -10.80 -12.83
C ASP A 144 15.00 -9.40 -13.17
N THR A 145 14.41 -8.68 -12.21
CA THR A 145 13.83 -7.33 -12.32
C THR A 145 12.93 -7.23 -13.57
N ASP A 146 13.23 -6.33 -14.55
CA ASP A 146 12.44 -6.14 -15.78
C ASP A 146 12.81 -7.10 -16.92
N TYR A 147 13.72 -8.04 -16.70
CA TYR A 147 14.01 -9.17 -17.59
C TYR A 147 13.19 -10.41 -17.22
N GLY A 148 12.64 -10.45 -16.01
CA GLY A 148 11.65 -11.44 -15.59
C GLY A 148 10.22 -11.05 -16.01
N ASN A 149 9.25 -11.83 -15.54
CA ASN A 149 7.83 -11.59 -15.78
C ASN A 149 7.01 -11.44 -14.48
N HIS A 150 7.66 -11.50 -13.32
CA HIS A 150 7.06 -11.32 -11.99
C HIS A 150 6.56 -9.87 -11.74
N ALA A 151 5.86 -9.66 -10.64
CA ALA A 151 5.45 -8.35 -10.17
C ALA A 151 6.68 -7.52 -9.80
N ARG A 152 6.81 -6.30 -10.36
CA ARG A 152 8.00 -5.44 -10.15
C ARG A 152 7.70 -3.94 -10.01
N GLY A 153 6.46 -3.51 -10.23
CA GLY A 153 6.12 -2.10 -10.20
C GLY A 153 6.89 -1.28 -11.25
N LYS A 154 7.49 -0.18 -10.82
CA LYS A 154 8.28 0.74 -11.68
C LYS A 154 9.78 0.43 -11.71
N GLN A 155 10.20 -0.73 -11.23
CA GLN A 155 11.60 -1.13 -11.18
C GLN A 155 12.16 -1.46 -12.57
N ARG A 156 13.36 -0.95 -12.90
CA ARG A 156 14.10 -1.28 -14.13
C ARG A 156 15.60 -1.31 -13.88
N LEU A 157 16.30 -2.28 -14.47
CA LEU A 157 17.77 -2.31 -14.45
C LEU A 157 18.38 -1.09 -15.14
N HIS A 158 17.79 -0.68 -16.27
CA HIS A 158 18.13 0.58 -16.94
C HIS A 158 17.10 1.64 -16.58
N HIS A 159 17.15 2.10 -15.30
CA HIS A 159 16.24 3.07 -14.76
C HIS A 159 16.49 4.51 -15.23
N GLY A 160 15.50 5.35 -15.04
CA GLY A 160 15.49 6.79 -15.35
C GLY A 160 14.11 7.27 -15.82
N GLY A 161 13.89 8.57 -15.76
CA GLY A 161 12.58 9.16 -16.01
C GLY A 161 11.56 8.72 -14.95
N MET A 162 10.52 8.01 -15.36
CA MET A 162 9.47 7.49 -14.47
C MET A 162 9.71 6.05 -13.99
N TYR A 163 10.87 5.48 -14.26
CA TYR A 163 11.29 4.16 -13.77
C TYR A 163 12.49 4.32 -12.85
N TYR A 164 12.52 3.55 -11.77
CA TYR A 164 13.44 3.77 -10.65
C TYR A 164 14.42 2.64 -10.47
N THR A 165 15.45 2.91 -9.66
CA THR A 165 16.44 1.94 -9.22
C THR A 165 15.73 0.67 -8.71
N PRO A 166 16.10 -0.52 -9.22
CA PRO A 166 15.50 -1.77 -8.77
C PRO A 166 15.83 -2.04 -7.30
N VAL A 167 15.05 -2.91 -6.70
CA VAL A 167 15.20 -3.39 -5.34
C VAL A 167 15.22 -4.91 -5.39
N SER A 168 16.24 -5.54 -4.80
CA SER A 168 16.36 -6.99 -4.74
C SER A 168 16.57 -7.48 -3.31
N GLY A 169 16.22 -8.74 -3.05
CA GLY A 169 16.47 -9.36 -1.76
C GLY A 169 15.59 -8.82 -0.63
N ILE A 170 16.10 -8.90 0.58
CA ILE A 170 15.35 -8.49 1.79
C ILE A 170 15.25 -6.96 1.82
N TRP A 171 14.03 -6.43 1.66
CA TRP A 171 13.79 -4.98 1.69
C TRP A 171 12.76 -4.54 2.74
N GLN A 172 12.15 -5.49 3.47
CA GLN A 172 11.35 -5.24 4.67
C GLN A 172 11.83 -6.14 5.82
N THR A 173 11.35 -5.85 7.03
CA THR A 173 11.75 -6.48 8.30
C THR A 173 11.73 -8.02 8.25
N VAL A 174 12.75 -8.63 8.86
CA VAL A 174 12.80 -10.06 9.20
C VAL A 174 12.69 -10.18 10.71
N TRP A 175 11.78 -11.02 11.20
CA TRP A 175 11.51 -11.13 12.62
C TRP A 175 10.95 -12.50 13.00
N TYR A 176 10.96 -12.81 14.26
CA TYR A 176 10.32 -14.02 14.77
C TYR A 176 9.53 -13.75 16.06
N GLU A 177 8.57 -14.60 16.32
CA GLU A 177 7.78 -14.63 17.56
C GLU A 177 7.58 -16.05 18.06
N TRP A 178 7.51 -16.18 19.39
CA TRP A 178 7.04 -17.39 20.02
C TRP A 178 5.53 -17.36 20.15
N VAL A 179 4.87 -18.45 19.74
CA VAL A 179 3.43 -18.63 19.90
C VAL A 179 3.16 -19.94 20.61
N ASP A 180 2.06 -20.03 21.33
CA ASP A 180 1.64 -21.29 21.92
C ASP A 180 1.28 -22.33 20.83
N GLU A 181 1.26 -23.63 21.19
CA GLU A 181 0.78 -24.66 20.26
C GLU A 181 -0.65 -24.36 19.79
N GLN A 182 -1.46 -23.78 20.69
CA GLN A 182 -2.79 -23.27 20.40
C GLN A 182 -2.74 -21.74 20.32
N HIS A 183 -2.84 -21.20 19.12
CA HIS A 183 -2.69 -19.76 18.90
C HIS A 183 -3.60 -19.23 17.80
N ILE A 184 -3.83 -17.92 17.83
CA ILE A 184 -4.58 -17.16 16.82
C ILE A 184 -3.67 -16.93 15.61
N THR A 185 -4.17 -17.24 14.42
CA THR A 185 -3.42 -17.11 13.15
C THR A 185 -3.88 -15.94 12.28
N ASP A 186 -5.17 -15.57 12.37
CA ASP A 186 -5.74 -14.44 11.63
C ASP A 186 -7.00 -13.91 12.32
N VAL A 187 -7.36 -12.66 12.05
CA VAL A 187 -8.58 -12.01 12.53
C VAL A 187 -9.19 -11.15 11.43
N LEU A 188 -10.50 -11.26 11.23
CA LEU A 188 -11.20 -10.46 10.23
C LEU A 188 -12.46 -9.83 10.81
N PHE A 189 -12.51 -8.51 10.81
CA PHE A 189 -13.66 -7.71 11.20
C PHE A 189 -14.41 -7.22 9.95
N LYS A 190 -15.74 -7.41 9.94
CA LYS A 190 -16.63 -6.91 8.90
C LYS A 190 -17.77 -6.10 9.55
N PRO A 191 -17.67 -4.76 9.53
CA PRO A 191 -18.71 -3.89 10.09
C PRO A 191 -20.04 -4.05 9.37
N ASP A 192 -21.14 -4.07 10.13
CA ASP A 192 -22.51 -4.03 9.62
C ASP A 192 -23.30 -2.92 10.35
N LEU A 193 -23.37 -1.75 9.73
CA LEU A 193 -24.03 -0.59 10.33
C LEU A 193 -25.57 -0.76 10.38
N GLN A 194 -26.16 -1.56 9.49
CA GLN A 194 -27.60 -1.81 9.50
C GLN A 194 -27.99 -2.67 10.68
N LYS A 195 -27.17 -3.67 11.03
CA LYS A 195 -27.36 -4.53 12.18
C LYS A 195 -26.76 -3.96 13.47
N GLN A 196 -26.09 -2.81 13.37
CA GLN A 196 -25.45 -2.15 14.51
C GLN A 196 -24.42 -3.04 15.21
N GLY A 197 -23.44 -3.55 14.47
CA GLY A 197 -22.41 -4.42 15.01
C GLY A 197 -21.34 -4.79 14.00
N VAL A 198 -20.55 -5.79 14.37
CA VAL A 198 -19.46 -6.28 13.57
C VAL A 198 -19.51 -7.80 13.48
N TYR A 199 -19.30 -8.34 12.30
CA TYR A 199 -18.98 -9.75 12.13
C TYR A 199 -17.48 -9.92 12.40
N LEU A 200 -17.15 -10.87 13.23
CA LEU A 200 -15.80 -11.23 13.58
C LEU A 200 -15.56 -12.72 13.28
N GLU A 201 -14.46 -12.99 12.62
CA GLU A 201 -13.94 -14.33 12.37
C GLU A 201 -12.51 -14.39 12.90
N VAL A 202 -12.21 -15.34 13.79
CA VAL A 202 -10.88 -15.56 14.35
C VAL A 202 -10.40 -16.92 13.92
N SER A 203 -9.37 -16.96 13.09
CA SER A 203 -8.72 -18.20 12.68
C SER A 203 -7.70 -18.63 13.73
N THR A 204 -7.67 -19.90 14.05
CA THR A 204 -6.79 -20.43 15.11
C THR A 204 -6.08 -21.71 14.68
N MET A 205 -4.93 -21.97 15.31
CA MET A 205 -4.28 -23.28 15.34
C MET A 205 -4.58 -23.89 16.69
N GLY A 206 -5.11 -25.11 16.72
CA GLY A 206 -5.49 -25.81 17.97
C GLY A 206 -6.92 -26.30 17.94
N ASP A 207 -7.39 -26.82 19.08
CA ASP A 207 -8.66 -27.54 19.22
C ASP A 207 -9.61 -26.93 20.27
N LEU A 208 -9.29 -25.76 20.83
CA LEU A 208 -10.20 -25.03 21.70
C LEU A 208 -11.42 -24.52 20.91
N GLU A 209 -12.59 -24.61 21.51
CA GLU A 209 -13.84 -24.26 20.84
C GLU A 209 -14.08 -22.75 20.77
N ASP A 210 -13.66 -22.01 21.79
CA ASP A 210 -14.01 -20.59 21.96
C ASP A 210 -12.80 -19.67 22.01
N VAL A 211 -13.00 -18.44 21.52
CA VAL A 211 -12.12 -17.29 21.69
C VAL A 211 -12.82 -16.27 22.57
N GLU A 212 -12.15 -15.79 23.62
CA GLU A 212 -12.59 -14.64 24.39
C GLU A 212 -12.21 -13.36 23.66
N VAL A 213 -13.15 -12.44 23.50
CA VAL A 213 -13.02 -11.18 22.75
C VAL A 213 -13.39 -10.02 23.68
N ILE A 214 -12.47 -9.12 23.93
CA ILE A 214 -12.70 -7.92 24.74
C ILE A 214 -12.64 -6.70 23.81
N ILE A 215 -13.77 -6.03 23.62
CA ILE A 215 -13.86 -4.82 22.79
C ILE A 215 -13.90 -3.60 23.69
N HIS A 216 -12.95 -2.68 23.48
CA HIS A 216 -12.87 -1.41 24.18
C HIS A 216 -13.63 -0.33 23.42
N GLN A 217 -14.51 0.40 24.13
CA GLN A 217 -15.22 1.54 23.56
C GLN A 217 -14.26 2.71 23.34
N PRO A 218 -14.20 3.29 22.14
CA PRO A 218 -13.36 4.45 21.87
C PRO A 218 -13.64 5.59 22.88
N ASP A 219 -12.58 6.32 23.23
CA ASP A 219 -12.61 7.50 24.11
C ASP A 219 -13.20 7.26 25.52
N THR A 220 -13.44 6.01 25.91
CA THR A 220 -13.92 5.64 27.24
C THR A 220 -13.01 4.60 27.88
N LYS A 221 -13.35 4.22 29.13
CA LYS A 221 -12.71 3.07 29.80
C LYS A 221 -13.61 1.84 29.80
N GLU A 222 -14.73 1.90 29.10
CA GLU A 222 -15.68 0.79 29.05
C GLU A 222 -15.22 -0.27 28.07
N SER A 223 -15.32 -1.51 28.48
CA SER A 223 -15.09 -2.67 27.62
C SER A 223 -16.22 -3.69 27.79
N THR A 224 -16.38 -4.53 26.79
CA THR A 224 -17.36 -5.62 26.83
C THR A 224 -16.69 -6.90 26.37
N THR A 225 -16.89 -7.97 27.15
CA THR A 225 -16.36 -9.30 26.84
C THR A 225 -17.40 -10.15 26.15
N TYR A 226 -16.98 -10.88 25.14
CA TYR A 226 -17.76 -11.84 24.37
C TYR A 226 -16.99 -13.17 24.29
N HIS A 227 -17.70 -14.26 24.07
CA HIS A 227 -17.13 -15.54 23.70
C HIS A 227 -17.69 -15.93 22.34
N ILE A 228 -16.82 -16.22 21.38
CA ILE A 228 -17.21 -16.60 20.03
C ILE A 228 -16.55 -17.93 19.64
N PRO A 229 -17.20 -18.73 18.78
CA PRO A 229 -16.58 -19.97 18.32
C PRO A 229 -15.34 -19.69 17.47
N ALA A 230 -14.28 -20.46 17.70
CA ALA A 230 -13.05 -20.40 16.90
C ALA A 230 -13.32 -20.85 15.46
N CYS A 231 -12.64 -20.25 14.49
CA CYS A 231 -12.72 -20.56 13.07
C CYS A 231 -14.15 -20.46 12.45
N GLN A 232 -15.03 -19.69 13.10
CA GLN A 232 -16.38 -19.43 12.64
C GLN A 232 -16.71 -17.93 12.73
N GLN A 233 -17.51 -17.46 11.78
CA GLN A 233 -17.97 -16.09 11.83
C GLN A 233 -19.07 -15.90 12.88
N ALA A 234 -18.88 -14.96 13.79
CA ALA A 234 -19.83 -14.56 14.81
C ALA A 234 -20.26 -13.10 14.63
N PHE A 235 -21.50 -12.77 14.97
CA PHE A 235 -21.96 -11.38 14.98
C PHE A 235 -21.94 -10.83 16.40
N ILE A 236 -21.29 -9.68 16.58
CA ILE A 236 -21.20 -8.95 17.85
C ILE A 236 -21.97 -7.63 17.71
N ALA A 237 -23.06 -7.49 18.46
CA ALA A 237 -23.82 -6.25 18.52
C ALA A 237 -23.07 -5.20 19.36
N LEU A 238 -22.92 -4.01 18.85
CA LEU A 238 -22.25 -2.89 19.50
C LEU A 238 -23.26 -1.85 19.99
N LYS A 239 -22.96 -1.21 21.11
CA LYS A 239 -23.72 -0.07 21.64
C LYS A 239 -22.94 1.22 21.37
N ASN A 240 -23.66 2.33 21.18
CA ASN A 240 -23.06 3.66 21.03
C ASN A 240 -21.97 3.70 19.94
N ILE A 241 -22.31 3.21 18.74
CA ILE A 241 -21.36 3.08 17.65
C ILE A 241 -20.76 4.43 17.27
N GLN A 242 -19.43 4.48 17.27
CA GLN A 242 -18.64 5.58 16.72
C GLN A 242 -18.12 5.19 15.34
N LEU A 243 -18.42 6.02 14.34
CA LEU A 243 -18.06 5.73 12.96
C LEU A 243 -16.65 6.24 12.64
N TRP A 244 -15.90 5.43 11.92
CA TRP A 244 -14.65 5.86 11.32
C TRP A 244 -14.92 6.66 10.05
N SER A 245 -14.22 7.78 9.89
CA SER A 245 -14.16 8.57 8.65
C SER A 245 -12.84 9.33 8.57
N PRO A 246 -12.46 9.90 7.41
CA PRO A 246 -11.25 10.73 7.30
C PRO A 246 -11.18 11.89 8.29
N ASP A 247 -12.32 12.47 8.66
CA ASP A 247 -12.39 13.57 9.62
C ASP A 247 -12.52 13.11 11.08
N HIS A 248 -12.94 11.87 11.28
CA HIS A 248 -13.08 11.25 12.59
C HIS A 248 -12.58 9.80 12.56
N PRO A 249 -11.25 9.58 12.59
CA PRO A 249 -10.65 8.25 12.44
C PRO A 249 -10.74 7.42 13.73
N CYS A 250 -11.96 7.10 14.14
CA CYS A 250 -12.25 6.38 15.37
C CYS A 250 -12.04 4.88 15.20
N LEU A 251 -11.16 4.28 16.01
CA LEU A 251 -10.86 2.87 16.03
C LEU A 251 -11.25 2.24 17.37
N TYR A 252 -11.72 1.00 17.33
CA TYR A 252 -12.01 0.16 18.47
C TYR A 252 -10.81 -0.74 18.73
N ASP A 253 -10.22 -0.68 19.92
CA ASP A 253 -9.19 -1.64 20.34
C ASP A 253 -9.84 -2.95 20.78
N VAL A 254 -9.20 -4.07 20.44
CA VAL A 254 -9.71 -5.41 20.73
C VAL A 254 -8.59 -6.27 21.32
N GLU A 255 -8.91 -6.99 22.39
CA GLU A 255 -8.08 -8.08 22.89
C GLU A 255 -8.75 -9.42 22.54
N LEU A 256 -7.95 -10.37 22.12
CA LEU A 256 -8.36 -11.72 21.73
C LEU A 256 -7.54 -12.73 22.55
N ILE A 257 -8.22 -13.64 23.22
CA ILE A 257 -7.58 -14.64 24.08
C ILE A 257 -8.03 -16.04 23.65
N TYR A 258 -7.06 -16.86 23.28
CA TYR A 258 -7.26 -18.25 22.88
C TYR A 258 -6.31 -19.15 23.65
N GLY A 259 -6.79 -19.77 24.72
CA GLY A 259 -5.95 -20.50 25.67
C GLY A 259 -4.98 -19.55 26.40
N HIS A 260 -3.69 -19.69 26.13
CA HIS A 260 -2.65 -18.80 26.66
C HIS A 260 -2.19 -17.73 25.66
N ASP A 261 -2.62 -17.83 24.41
CA ASP A 261 -2.28 -16.84 23.39
C ASP A 261 -3.12 -15.58 23.58
N HIS A 262 -2.47 -14.43 23.72
CA HIS A 262 -3.06 -13.11 23.88
C HIS A 262 -2.64 -12.20 22.72
N VAL A 263 -3.61 -11.77 21.96
CA VAL A 263 -3.43 -10.93 20.79
C VAL A 263 -4.21 -9.64 20.92
N THR A 264 -3.60 -8.52 20.59
CA THR A 264 -4.30 -7.25 20.42
C THR A 264 -4.51 -6.94 18.95
N SER A 265 -5.67 -6.38 18.66
CA SER A 265 -6.11 -6.00 17.32
C SER A 265 -6.95 -4.73 17.37
N TYR A 266 -7.50 -4.31 16.23
CA TYR A 266 -8.39 -3.15 16.16
C TYR A 266 -9.30 -3.25 14.94
N PHE A 267 -10.39 -2.46 14.95
CA PHE A 267 -11.25 -2.26 13.77
C PHE A 267 -11.88 -0.86 13.78
N GLY A 268 -12.42 -0.45 12.64
CA GLY A 268 -13.22 0.77 12.51
C GLY A 268 -14.61 0.46 11.99
N MET A 269 -15.62 1.09 12.56
CA MET A 269 -17.01 0.97 12.10
C MET A 269 -17.24 1.91 10.93
N ARG A 270 -17.30 1.38 9.72
CA ARG A 270 -17.54 2.13 8.48
C ARG A 270 -18.24 1.28 7.43
N THR A 271 -18.84 1.92 6.44
CA THR A 271 -19.30 1.29 5.19
C THR A 271 -18.89 2.13 4.00
N PHE A 272 -18.59 1.47 2.89
CA PHE A 272 -18.42 2.10 1.59
C PHE A 272 -19.62 1.76 0.70
N SER A 273 -20.11 2.71 -0.06
CA SER A 273 -21.24 2.52 -0.97
C SER A 273 -21.17 3.49 -2.14
N GLN A 274 -21.80 3.13 -3.25
CA GLN A 274 -22.05 4.05 -4.34
C GLN A 274 -23.40 4.72 -4.14
N VAL A 275 -23.45 6.03 -4.36
CA VAL A 275 -24.68 6.83 -4.36
C VAL A 275 -24.83 7.56 -5.69
N GLU A 276 -26.10 7.72 -6.12
CA GLU A 276 -26.43 8.51 -7.31
C GLU A 276 -27.09 9.83 -6.87
N ILE A 277 -26.54 10.96 -7.30
CA ILE A 277 -27.04 12.29 -7.03
C ILE A 277 -27.00 13.10 -8.34
N ASN A 278 -28.12 13.73 -8.73
CA ASN A 278 -28.23 14.51 -9.95
C ASN A 278 -27.85 13.74 -11.24
N GLY A 279 -27.97 12.39 -11.21
CA GLY A 279 -27.58 11.51 -12.32
C GLY A 279 -26.09 11.31 -12.48
N HIS A 280 -25.30 11.56 -11.44
CA HIS A 280 -23.88 11.25 -11.30
C HIS A 280 -23.66 10.29 -10.14
N HIS A 281 -22.60 9.50 -10.22
CA HIS A 281 -22.25 8.47 -9.24
C HIS A 281 -21.05 8.88 -8.40
N TYR A 282 -21.14 8.70 -7.09
CA TYR A 282 -20.12 9.10 -6.11
C TYR A 282 -19.82 7.97 -5.14
N VAL A 283 -18.58 7.93 -4.63
CA VAL A 283 -18.25 7.14 -3.44
C VAL A 283 -18.89 7.79 -2.23
N ALA A 284 -19.47 6.97 -1.38
CA ALA A 284 -19.97 7.40 -0.08
C ALA A 284 -19.34 6.57 1.03
N ILE A 285 -18.97 7.23 2.13
CA ILE A 285 -18.57 6.62 3.37
C ILE A 285 -19.66 6.85 4.41
N ASN A 286 -20.14 5.79 5.05
CA ASN A 286 -21.24 5.85 6.02
C ASN A 286 -22.50 6.55 5.47
N GLY A 287 -22.76 6.35 4.16
CA GLY A 287 -23.88 6.95 3.46
C GLY A 287 -23.69 8.42 3.04
N LYS A 288 -22.56 9.06 3.37
CA LYS A 288 -22.24 10.44 2.94
C LYS A 288 -21.31 10.43 1.74
N PRO A 289 -21.67 11.11 0.64
CA PRO A 289 -20.76 11.29 -0.50
C PRO A 289 -19.45 11.95 -0.08
N ILE A 290 -18.33 11.47 -0.64
CA ILE A 290 -17.01 12.02 -0.39
C ILE A 290 -16.28 12.30 -1.71
N PHE A 291 -15.52 13.39 -1.75
CA PHE A 291 -14.60 13.69 -2.85
C PHE A 291 -13.22 13.15 -2.52
N HIS A 292 -12.70 12.20 -3.30
CA HIS A 292 -11.31 11.75 -3.17
C HIS A 292 -10.37 12.84 -3.66
N TYR A 293 -9.82 13.62 -2.74
CA TYR A 293 -8.79 14.59 -3.03
C TYR A 293 -7.46 14.06 -2.56
N GLY A 294 -6.68 13.49 -3.48
CA GLY A 294 -5.55 12.64 -3.14
C GLY A 294 -4.25 12.98 -3.81
N LEU A 295 -3.21 12.27 -3.35
CA LEU A 295 -1.87 12.26 -3.90
C LEU A 295 -1.48 10.85 -4.34
N LEU A 296 -0.77 10.75 -5.46
CA LEU A 296 -0.06 9.54 -5.85
C LEU A 296 1.16 9.40 -4.95
N ASP A 297 1.34 8.22 -4.35
CA ASP A 297 2.50 7.91 -3.52
C ASP A 297 3.14 6.59 -3.97
N GLN A 298 4.39 6.66 -4.35
CA GLN A 298 5.17 5.53 -4.84
C GLN A 298 6.03 4.89 -3.75
N GLY A 299 6.12 5.51 -2.56
CA GLY A 299 6.79 4.93 -1.39
C GLY A 299 8.30 4.75 -1.54
N TYR A 300 8.98 5.66 -2.23
CA TYR A 300 10.45 5.67 -2.35
C TYR A 300 11.06 6.77 -1.47
N TYR A 301 12.22 6.47 -0.89
CA TYR A 301 12.96 7.35 0.02
C TYR A 301 14.42 7.46 -0.43
N GLN A 302 14.96 8.67 -0.30
CA GLN A 302 16.36 8.91 -0.62
C GLN A 302 17.28 8.06 0.30
N GLY A 303 18.20 7.32 -0.31
CA GLY A 303 19.18 6.48 0.38
C GLY A 303 18.66 5.12 0.86
N THR A 304 17.33 4.89 0.89
CA THR A 304 16.73 3.62 1.31
C THR A 304 15.83 2.98 0.26
N LEU A 305 15.56 3.66 -0.85
CA LEU A 305 14.71 3.21 -1.95
C LEU A 305 13.28 2.87 -1.46
N MET A 306 12.82 1.65 -1.68
CA MET A 306 11.47 1.21 -1.30
C MET A 306 11.28 0.99 0.20
N SER A 307 12.36 0.88 0.99
CA SER A 307 12.27 0.66 2.43
C SER A 307 12.14 1.99 3.17
N PRO A 308 11.02 2.27 3.87
CA PRO A 308 10.93 3.47 4.71
C PRO A 308 12.07 3.51 5.75
N PRO A 309 12.72 4.66 5.98
CA PRO A 309 13.82 4.72 6.92
C PRO A 309 13.38 4.56 8.39
N SER A 310 12.12 4.89 8.70
CA SER A 310 11.47 4.69 10.00
C SER A 310 9.95 4.94 9.90
N ASP A 311 9.20 4.56 10.93
CA ASP A 311 7.77 4.89 11.05
C ASP A 311 7.53 6.39 11.15
N GLU A 312 8.41 7.13 11.83
CA GLU A 312 8.29 8.60 11.93
C GLU A 312 8.38 9.26 10.55
N ALA A 313 9.18 8.72 9.63
CA ALA A 313 9.26 9.23 8.26
C ALA A 313 7.92 9.02 7.53
N VAL A 314 7.32 7.84 7.67
CA VAL A 314 5.99 7.54 7.10
C VAL A 314 4.93 8.46 7.70
N ILE A 315 4.88 8.57 9.03
CA ILE A 315 3.92 9.44 9.75
C ILE A 315 4.09 10.91 9.34
N LYS A 316 5.33 11.37 9.13
CA LYS A 316 5.62 12.74 8.66
C LYS A 316 5.03 12.98 7.27
N ASP A 317 5.21 12.05 6.34
CA ASP A 317 4.63 12.12 5.00
C ASP A 317 3.09 12.14 5.06
N LEU A 318 2.48 11.23 5.81
CA LEU A 318 1.02 11.16 5.99
C LEU A 318 0.44 12.43 6.65
N LYS A 319 1.11 12.98 7.67
CA LYS A 319 0.73 14.26 8.30
C LYS A 319 0.86 15.43 7.32
N LEU A 320 1.87 15.42 6.45
CA LEU A 320 2.00 16.41 5.38
C LEU A 320 0.79 16.33 4.43
N VAL A 321 0.42 15.14 3.97
CA VAL A 321 -0.77 14.91 3.12
C VAL A 321 -2.00 15.57 3.74
N LYS A 322 -2.32 15.26 4.99
CA LYS A 322 -3.45 15.88 5.72
C LYS A 322 -3.32 17.40 5.85
N SER A 323 -2.12 17.89 6.19
CA SER A 323 -1.87 19.34 6.38
C SER A 323 -2.04 20.15 5.11
N LEU A 324 -1.87 19.54 3.94
CA LEU A 324 -2.11 20.15 2.63
C LEU A 324 -3.61 20.11 2.22
N GLY A 325 -4.45 19.42 2.99
CA GLY A 325 -5.89 19.30 2.78
C GLY A 325 -6.31 18.08 1.96
N PHE A 326 -5.41 17.13 1.71
CA PHE A 326 -5.77 15.86 1.05
C PHE A 326 -6.36 14.87 2.07
N ASN A 327 -7.27 14.03 1.60
CA ASN A 327 -7.90 12.96 2.39
C ASN A 327 -7.59 11.55 1.87
N THR A 328 -6.91 11.45 0.73
CA THR A 328 -6.67 10.18 0.03
C THR A 328 -5.22 10.05 -0.40
N ILE A 329 -4.70 8.84 -0.35
CA ILE A 329 -3.46 8.43 -1.04
C ILE A 329 -3.82 7.33 -2.03
N ARG A 330 -3.29 7.42 -3.26
CA ARG A 330 -3.19 6.28 -4.15
C ARG A 330 -1.80 5.67 -4.02
N LYS A 331 -1.72 4.50 -3.35
CA LYS A 331 -0.49 3.75 -3.23
C LYS A 331 -0.20 3.05 -4.56
N HIS A 332 0.82 3.55 -5.25
CA HIS A 332 1.04 3.26 -6.66
C HIS A 332 1.96 2.07 -6.88
N VAL A 333 1.40 1.01 -7.42
CA VAL A 333 2.05 -0.25 -7.85
C VAL A 333 3.07 -0.81 -6.85
N LYS A 334 2.78 -0.64 -5.56
CA LYS A 334 3.60 -1.08 -4.43
C LYS A 334 2.72 -1.49 -3.26
N ILE A 335 3.11 -2.55 -2.54
CA ILE A 335 2.54 -2.92 -1.25
C ILE A 335 3.52 -2.47 -0.17
N GLU A 336 3.02 -1.66 0.77
CA GLU A 336 3.80 -1.21 1.94
C GLU A 336 3.75 -2.23 3.07
N ASN A 337 4.59 -2.01 4.08
CA ASN A 337 4.45 -2.75 5.33
C ASN A 337 3.10 -2.41 6.02
N SER A 338 2.60 -3.33 6.83
CA SER A 338 1.31 -3.20 7.51
C SER A 338 1.17 -1.93 8.34
N ARG A 339 2.27 -1.40 8.88
CA ARG A 339 2.27 -0.17 9.70
C ARG A 339 1.92 1.09 8.91
N PHE A 340 2.25 1.15 7.61
CA PHE A 340 1.80 2.24 6.75
C PHE A 340 0.28 2.35 6.73
N TYR A 341 -0.41 1.24 6.51
CA TYR A 341 -1.89 1.22 6.46
C TYR A 341 -2.49 1.49 7.84
N TYR A 342 -1.90 0.96 8.90
CA TYR A 342 -2.31 1.27 10.27
C TYR A 342 -2.23 2.78 10.57
N HIS A 343 -1.16 3.45 10.13
CA HIS A 343 -1.06 4.90 10.28
C HIS A 343 -2.08 5.65 9.41
N CYS A 344 -2.45 5.13 8.24
CA CYS A 344 -3.56 5.68 7.46
C CYS A 344 -4.90 5.53 8.20
N ASP A 345 -5.15 4.37 8.82
CA ASP A 345 -6.34 4.13 9.64
C ASP A 345 -6.44 5.10 10.83
N GLN A 346 -5.32 5.34 11.53
CA GLN A 346 -5.24 6.25 12.67
C GLN A 346 -5.36 7.73 12.29
N LEU A 347 -4.82 8.10 11.14
CA LEU A 347 -4.81 9.49 10.68
C LEU A 347 -6.03 9.85 9.82
N GLY A 348 -6.86 8.89 9.46
CA GLY A 348 -8.02 9.11 8.60
C GLY A 348 -7.62 9.49 7.18
N ILE A 349 -6.77 8.69 6.55
CA ILE A 349 -6.37 8.83 5.14
C ILE A 349 -6.91 7.64 4.37
N LEU A 350 -7.79 7.88 3.40
CA LEU A 350 -8.27 6.83 2.49
C LEU A 350 -7.12 6.34 1.61
N VAL A 351 -7.15 5.06 1.30
CA VAL A 351 -6.13 4.42 0.46
C VAL A 351 -6.77 3.75 -0.75
N MET A 352 -6.39 4.19 -1.93
CA MET A 352 -6.58 3.45 -3.17
C MET A 352 -5.31 2.61 -3.38
N GLN A 353 -5.44 1.30 -3.29
CA GLN A 353 -4.31 0.37 -3.36
C GLN A 353 -4.19 -0.25 -4.74
N ASP A 354 -3.09 0.05 -5.43
CA ASP A 354 -2.77 -0.61 -6.69
C ASP A 354 -2.25 -2.03 -6.46
N MET A 355 -2.71 -2.99 -7.29
CA MET A 355 -2.02 -4.26 -7.46
C MET A 355 -0.67 -4.01 -8.14
N VAL A 356 0.34 -4.80 -7.77
CA VAL A 356 1.67 -4.62 -8.37
C VAL A 356 1.69 -5.19 -9.78
N ASN A 357 2.01 -4.35 -10.74
CA ASN A 357 2.09 -4.77 -12.13
C ASN A 357 3.35 -5.61 -12.41
N GLY A 358 3.22 -6.54 -13.34
CA GLY A 358 4.28 -7.43 -13.80
C GLY A 358 4.05 -7.81 -15.27
N GLY A 359 4.61 -8.94 -15.69
CA GLY A 359 4.60 -9.40 -17.07
C GLY A 359 5.93 -9.11 -17.77
N GLU A 360 6.05 -9.43 -19.06
CA GLU A 360 7.24 -9.11 -19.84
C GLU A 360 7.52 -7.60 -19.91
N ARG A 361 8.71 -7.23 -20.33
CA ARG A 361 9.09 -5.83 -20.49
C ARG A 361 8.13 -5.08 -21.44
N TYR A 362 7.60 -3.95 -20.95
CA TYR A 362 6.61 -3.15 -21.69
C TYR A 362 7.24 -2.44 -22.89
N ASP A 363 6.41 -2.28 -23.94
CA ASP A 363 6.70 -1.36 -25.05
C ASP A 363 6.26 0.06 -24.66
N ASP A 364 7.21 0.91 -24.32
CA ASP A 364 6.95 2.29 -23.89
C ASP A 364 6.19 3.12 -24.96
N GLN A 365 6.33 2.80 -26.23
CA GLN A 365 5.53 3.44 -27.28
C GLN A 365 4.06 3.05 -27.16
N PHE A 366 3.78 1.80 -26.88
CA PHE A 366 2.42 1.28 -26.76
C PHE A 366 1.73 1.74 -25.48
N VAL A 367 2.39 1.65 -24.32
CA VAL A 367 1.77 1.94 -23.02
C VAL A 367 1.87 3.39 -22.59
N THR A 368 2.79 4.19 -23.13
CA THR A 368 3.01 5.58 -22.69
C THR A 368 2.79 6.59 -23.83
N VAL A 369 3.45 6.42 -24.98
CA VAL A 369 3.44 7.45 -26.03
C VAL A 369 2.11 7.49 -26.78
N GLN A 370 1.63 6.34 -27.26
CA GLN A 370 0.39 6.27 -28.05
C GLN A 370 -0.85 6.70 -27.28
N PRO A 371 -1.08 6.30 -26.00
CA PRO A 371 -2.24 6.75 -25.25
C PRO A 371 -2.31 8.26 -25.08
N ASN A 372 -1.18 8.91 -24.84
CA ASN A 372 -1.09 10.36 -24.66
C ASN A 372 -1.28 11.13 -25.98
N LEU A 373 -0.70 10.64 -27.09
CA LEU A 373 -0.80 11.30 -28.39
C LEU A 373 -2.13 11.02 -29.10
N PHE A 374 -2.64 9.79 -29.01
CA PHE A 374 -3.80 9.31 -29.76
C PHE A 374 -4.87 8.67 -28.84
N PRO A 375 -5.53 9.44 -27.97
CA PRO A 375 -6.51 8.89 -27.00
C PRO A 375 -7.64 8.09 -27.66
N ALA A 376 -8.03 8.43 -28.89
CA ALA A 376 -9.08 7.70 -29.62
C ALA A 376 -8.72 6.24 -29.96
N LEU A 377 -7.44 5.86 -29.92
CA LEU A 377 -7.01 4.49 -30.14
C LEU A 377 -7.17 3.60 -28.89
N GLN A 378 -7.28 4.19 -27.70
CA GLN A 378 -7.37 3.45 -26.45
C GLN A 378 -8.62 2.56 -26.40
N SER A 379 -9.77 3.07 -26.86
CA SER A 379 -11.03 2.31 -26.88
C SER A 379 -11.10 1.14 -27.86
N LYS A 380 -10.04 0.97 -28.68
CA LYS A 380 -9.93 -0.12 -29.67
C LYS A 380 -8.98 -1.22 -29.22
N ARG A 381 -8.48 -1.16 -27.98
CA ARG A 381 -7.57 -2.16 -27.45
C ARG A 381 -8.34 -3.39 -27.00
N ASP A 382 -7.65 -4.51 -27.06
CA ASP A 382 -8.15 -5.82 -26.64
C ASP A 382 -7.17 -6.40 -25.63
N ASP A 383 -7.58 -6.51 -24.38
CA ASP A 383 -6.75 -7.03 -23.30
C ASP A 383 -6.66 -8.56 -23.25
N HIS A 384 -7.39 -9.27 -24.15
CA HIS A 384 -7.15 -10.67 -24.45
C HIS A 384 -6.00 -10.87 -25.45
N ASN A 385 -5.47 -9.79 -26.03
CA ASN A 385 -4.23 -9.85 -26.82
C ASN A 385 -3.00 -9.88 -25.89
N TYR A 386 -2.80 -11.01 -25.22
CA TYR A 386 -1.77 -11.20 -24.20
C TYR A 386 -0.35 -10.89 -24.67
N ILE A 387 -0.04 -11.11 -25.96
CA ILE A 387 1.29 -10.76 -26.54
C ILE A 387 1.50 -9.26 -26.52
N GLN A 388 0.50 -8.48 -26.96
CA GLN A 388 0.56 -7.03 -26.99
C GLN A 388 0.57 -6.43 -25.58
N MET A 389 -0.20 -7.04 -24.66
CA MET A 389 -0.29 -6.63 -23.25
C MET A 389 0.88 -7.16 -22.38
N LYS A 390 1.84 -7.89 -22.97
CA LYS A 390 3.01 -8.42 -22.26
C LYS A 390 2.70 -9.43 -21.15
N ARG A 391 1.66 -10.24 -21.40
CA ARG A 391 1.22 -11.34 -20.52
C ARG A 391 0.98 -12.66 -21.30
N PRO A 392 1.87 -13.06 -22.27
CA PRO A 392 1.62 -14.25 -23.08
C PRO A 392 1.66 -15.54 -22.27
N ASP A 393 2.46 -15.60 -21.20
CA ASP A 393 2.65 -16.74 -20.35
C ASP A 393 1.43 -16.99 -19.44
N PRO A 394 0.76 -18.15 -19.53
CA PRO A 394 -0.38 -18.48 -18.68
C PRO A 394 0.00 -18.65 -17.20
N ASP A 395 1.21 -19.13 -16.91
CA ASP A 395 1.68 -19.30 -15.52
C ASP A 395 1.90 -17.92 -14.86
N ASN A 396 2.37 -16.94 -15.63
CA ASN A 396 2.44 -15.56 -15.15
C ASN A 396 1.06 -14.95 -14.89
N ARG A 397 0.05 -15.21 -15.73
CA ARG A 397 -1.33 -14.76 -15.45
C ARG A 397 -1.91 -15.44 -14.21
N ALA A 398 -1.65 -16.73 -14.02
CA ALA A 398 -2.04 -17.46 -12.80
C ALA A 398 -1.34 -16.91 -11.55
N ALA A 399 -0.04 -16.56 -11.64
CA ALA A 399 0.71 -15.90 -10.58
C ALA A 399 0.06 -14.57 -10.19
N TYR A 400 -0.35 -13.74 -11.15
CA TYR A 400 -1.05 -12.49 -10.86
C TYR A 400 -2.35 -12.70 -10.07
N TYR A 401 -3.18 -13.69 -10.43
CA TYR A 401 -4.40 -14.00 -9.66
C TYR A 401 -4.07 -14.45 -8.22
N ARG A 402 -2.99 -15.23 -8.03
CA ARG A 402 -2.51 -15.61 -6.70
C ARG A 402 -2.09 -14.37 -5.90
N GLU A 403 -1.26 -13.51 -6.47
CA GLU A 403 -0.79 -12.27 -5.82
C GLU A 403 -1.94 -11.31 -5.50
N VAL A 404 -2.94 -11.17 -6.38
CA VAL A 404 -4.17 -10.39 -6.10
C VAL A 404 -4.90 -10.95 -4.89
N LYS A 405 -5.06 -12.28 -4.81
CA LYS A 405 -5.71 -12.92 -3.66
C LYS A 405 -4.93 -12.65 -2.37
N GLU A 406 -3.64 -12.93 -2.38
CA GLU A 406 -2.77 -12.76 -1.21
C GLU A 406 -2.69 -11.29 -0.78
N THR A 407 -2.65 -10.33 -1.73
CA THR A 407 -2.72 -8.89 -1.44
C THR A 407 -4.01 -8.52 -0.72
N ILE A 408 -5.14 -8.98 -1.22
CA ILE A 408 -6.45 -8.69 -0.60
C ILE A 408 -6.53 -9.35 0.78
N GLU A 409 -6.14 -10.60 0.91
CA GLU A 409 -6.15 -11.32 2.20
C GLU A 409 -5.25 -10.63 3.23
N HIS A 410 -4.07 -10.14 2.82
CA HIS A 410 -3.15 -9.41 3.68
C HIS A 410 -3.68 -8.03 4.10
N LEU A 411 -4.31 -7.30 3.17
CA LEU A 411 -4.65 -5.88 3.39
C LEU A 411 -6.11 -5.60 3.74
N ARG A 412 -7.04 -6.54 3.56
CA ARG A 412 -8.48 -6.34 3.82
C ARG A 412 -8.85 -5.99 5.26
N HIS A 413 -7.91 -6.17 6.21
CA HIS A 413 -8.07 -5.79 7.62
C HIS A 413 -8.06 -4.28 7.83
N PHE A 414 -7.37 -3.53 6.95
CA PHE A 414 -7.19 -2.10 7.12
C PHE A 414 -8.44 -1.31 6.77
N VAL A 415 -8.81 -0.41 7.67
CA VAL A 415 -10.06 0.35 7.65
C VAL A 415 -10.07 1.39 6.53
N SER A 416 -8.91 1.99 6.26
CA SER A 416 -8.70 3.10 5.33
C SER A 416 -8.72 2.71 3.85
N ILE A 417 -8.45 1.44 3.52
CA ILE A 417 -8.49 0.99 2.12
C ILE A 417 -9.93 0.95 1.65
N ASP A 418 -10.25 1.74 0.64
CA ASP A 418 -11.60 1.79 0.05
C ASP A 418 -11.65 1.30 -1.39
N THR A 419 -10.52 1.27 -2.09
CA THR A 419 -10.46 0.94 -3.52
C THR A 419 -9.25 0.05 -3.85
N TRP A 420 -9.50 -1.03 -4.57
CA TRP A 420 -8.49 -1.84 -5.24
C TRP A 420 -8.32 -1.37 -6.69
N VAL A 421 -7.09 -1.11 -7.11
CA VAL A 421 -6.77 -0.73 -8.49
C VAL A 421 -6.08 -1.90 -9.17
N ALA A 422 -6.78 -2.57 -10.11
CA ALA A 422 -6.28 -3.80 -10.70
C ALA A 422 -5.11 -3.56 -11.67
N PHE A 423 -5.23 -2.57 -12.56
CA PHE A 423 -4.20 -2.26 -13.55
C PHE A 423 -3.95 -0.77 -13.65
N ASN A 424 -2.71 -0.40 -13.90
CA ASN A 424 -2.29 0.96 -14.20
C ASN A 424 -1.78 1.05 -15.65
N GLU A 425 -2.30 2.01 -16.42
CA GLU A 425 -1.80 2.44 -17.73
C GLU A 425 -1.57 1.30 -18.74
N GLY A 426 -2.32 0.20 -18.60
CA GLY A 426 -2.20 -0.96 -19.48
C GLY A 426 -0.93 -1.78 -19.27
N TRP A 427 -0.19 -1.54 -18.16
CA TRP A 427 1.04 -2.26 -17.84
C TRP A 427 0.73 -3.71 -17.41
N GLY A 428 0.94 -4.63 -18.36
CA GLY A 428 0.61 -6.04 -18.13
C GLY A 428 -0.87 -6.31 -17.86
N GLN A 429 -1.75 -5.43 -18.36
CA GLN A 429 -3.20 -5.58 -18.25
C GLN A 429 -3.70 -6.77 -19.09
N PHE A 430 -4.63 -7.53 -18.54
CA PHE A 430 -5.28 -8.64 -19.21
C PHE A 430 -6.61 -8.98 -18.54
N ASP A 431 -7.55 -9.54 -19.29
CA ASP A 431 -8.84 -10.09 -18.81
C ASP A 431 -9.50 -9.18 -17.74
N SER A 432 -9.57 -7.87 -18.00
CA SER A 432 -9.94 -6.86 -16.98
C SER A 432 -11.29 -7.11 -16.33
N GLN A 433 -12.27 -7.65 -17.06
CA GLN A 433 -13.57 -7.99 -16.49
C GLN A 433 -13.45 -9.16 -15.51
N GLU A 434 -12.77 -10.23 -15.89
CA GLU A 434 -12.59 -11.42 -15.08
C GLU A 434 -11.76 -11.13 -13.82
N VAL A 435 -10.71 -10.31 -13.95
CA VAL A 435 -9.89 -9.84 -12.81
C VAL A 435 -10.75 -9.00 -11.87
N THR A 436 -11.57 -8.09 -12.39
CA THR A 436 -12.50 -7.28 -11.58
C THR A 436 -13.47 -8.16 -10.82
N ASP A 437 -14.11 -9.12 -11.50
CA ASP A 437 -15.07 -10.04 -10.88
C ASP A 437 -14.41 -10.90 -9.80
N TYR A 438 -13.15 -11.29 -10.03
CA TYR A 438 -12.36 -12.03 -9.05
C TYR A 438 -12.07 -11.20 -7.79
N ILE A 439 -11.63 -9.94 -7.95
CA ILE A 439 -11.41 -9.01 -6.83
C ILE A 439 -12.71 -8.79 -6.05
N LYS A 440 -13.83 -8.52 -6.74
CA LYS A 440 -15.15 -8.34 -6.12
C LYS A 440 -15.64 -9.57 -5.35
N LYS A 441 -15.27 -10.77 -5.82
CA LYS A 441 -15.58 -12.01 -5.11
C LYS A 441 -14.77 -12.16 -3.82
N LEU A 442 -13.51 -11.75 -3.83
CA LEU A 442 -12.62 -11.78 -2.65
C LEU A 442 -12.99 -10.72 -1.61
N ASP A 443 -13.33 -9.53 -2.09
CA ASP A 443 -13.68 -8.37 -1.26
C ASP A 443 -14.85 -7.57 -1.87
N PRO A 444 -16.10 -7.93 -1.53
CA PRO A 444 -17.27 -7.25 -2.06
C PRO A 444 -17.53 -5.87 -1.43
N GLU A 445 -16.84 -5.52 -0.34
CA GLU A 445 -17.07 -4.27 0.41
C GLU A 445 -16.39 -3.06 -0.25
N ARG A 446 -15.26 -3.29 -0.93
CA ARG A 446 -14.45 -2.22 -1.51
C ARG A 446 -14.73 -2.01 -2.98
N PHE A 447 -14.41 -0.82 -3.47
CA PHE A 447 -14.49 -0.49 -4.88
C PHE A 447 -13.36 -1.12 -5.68
N VAL A 448 -13.57 -1.25 -7.00
CA VAL A 448 -12.54 -1.70 -7.94
C VAL A 448 -12.39 -0.71 -9.08
N ASP A 449 -11.21 -0.09 -9.20
CA ASP A 449 -10.73 0.58 -10.39
C ASP A 449 -10.04 -0.44 -11.29
N SER A 450 -10.73 -0.91 -12.31
CA SER A 450 -10.27 -2.01 -13.15
C SER A 450 -9.06 -1.64 -13.99
N ALA A 451 -9.06 -0.42 -14.56
CA ALA A 451 -8.01 0.06 -15.45
C ALA A 451 -7.83 1.55 -15.25
N SER A 452 -6.86 1.91 -14.40
CA SER A 452 -6.53 3.30 -14.16
C SER A 452 -5.78 3.90 -15.34
N GLY A 453 -6.35 4.98 -15.90
CA GLY A 453 -5.77 5.76 -16.99
C GLY A 453 -6.33 5.42 -18.34
N TRP A 454 -5.87 4.38 -18.99
CA TRP A 454 -6.26 4.00 -20.34
C TRP A 454 -6.45 2.50 -20.51
N PHE A 455 -6.93 2.11 -21.69
CA PHE A 455 -7.37 0.76 -22.01
C PHE A 455 -8.57 0.30 -21.15
N ASP A 456 -9.53 1.25 -20.93
CA ASP A 456 -10.76 0.98 -20.21
C ASP A 456 -11.64 -0.02 -20.96
N MET A 457 -11.76 -1.25 -20.41
CA MET A 457 -12.63 -2.31 -20.92
C MET A 457 -14.07 -2.22 -20.37
N LYS A 458 -14.40 -1.10 -19.72
CA LYS A 458 -15.71 -0.80 -19.10
C LYS A 458 -16.04 -1.67 -17.88
N ALA A 459 -15.04 -2.31 -17.31
CA ALA A 459 -15.14 -3.04 -16.07
C ALA A 459 -14.93 -2.13 -14.84
N GLY A 460 -15.31 -2.62 -13.66
CA GLY A 460 -15.11 -1.95 -12.39
C GLY A 460 -16.08 -0.79 -12.11
N ASP A 461 -15.91 -0.19 -10.94
CA ASP A 461 -16.80 0.84 -10.41
C ASP A 461 -16.46 2.22 -10.96
N PHE A 462 -15.24 2.43 -11.46
CA PHE A 462 -14.74 3.73 -11.88
C PHE A 462 -14.61 3.86 -13.40
N LEU A 463 -14.89 5.07 -13.89
CA LEU A 463 -14.31 5.61 -15.11
C LEU A 463 -13.09 6.42 -14.69
N SER A 464 -11.94 5.79 -14.78
CA SER A 464 -10.67 6.30 -14.29
C SER A 464 -9.89 6.97 -15.43
N ILE A 465 -9.42 8.21 -15.21
CA ILE A 465 -8.84 9.05 -16.25
C ILE A 465 -7.43 9.48 -15.82
N HIS A 466 -6.44 9.38 -16.71
CA HIS A 466 -5.15 10.09 -16.59
C HIS A 466 -5.10 11.25 -17.56
N ASN A 467 -4.72 12.43 -17.09
CA ASN A 467 -4.68 13.63 -17.91
C ASN A 467 -3.59 14.63 -17.48
N TYR A 468 -2.50 14.67 -18.22
CA TYR A 468 -1.37 15.54 -17.93
C TYR A 468 -1.28 16.77 -18.85
N PHE A 469 -1.84 16.71 -20.07
CA PHE A 469 -1.53 17.66 -21.13
C PHE A 469 -2.70 18.51 -21.59
N ARG A 470 -3.94 18.09 -21.41
CA ARG A 470 -5.12 18.71 -22.02
C ARG A 470 -6.11 19.19 -20.97
N PRO A 471 -6.97 20.18 -21.26
CA PRO A 471 -8.12 20.46 -20.40
C PRO A 471 -9.00 19.22 -20.26
N LEU A 472 -9.44 18.94 -19.03
CA LEU A 472 -10.35 17.83 -18.76
C LEU A 472 -11.75 18.15 -19.28
N HIS A 473 -12.34 17.23 -20.03
CA HIS A 473 -13.72 17.28 -20.49
C HIS A 473 -14.41 15.97 -20.16
N LEU A 474 -15.37 16.00 -19.26
CA LEU A 474 -16.10 14.82 -18.85
C LEU A 474 -17.30 14.53 -19.75
N LYS A 475 -17.58 13.25 -19.93
CA LYS A 475 -18.82 12.73 -20.50
C LYS A 475 -19.60 12.04 -19.40
N LYS A 476 -20.93 12.07 -19.47
CA LYS A 476 -21.78 11.36 -18.52
C LYS A 476 -21.42 9.87 -18.50
N SER A 477 -21.32 9.29 -17.31
CA SER A 477 -20.97 7.89 -17.08
C SER A 477 -21.95 7.26 -16.09
N GLN A 478 -22.18 5.96 -16.19
CA GLN A 478 -22.86 5.14 -15.19
C GLN A 478 -21.91 4.65 -14.10
N ARG A 479 -20.60 4.91 -14.24
CA ARG A 479 -19.58 4.62 -13.26
C ARG A 479 -19.11 5.93 -12.60
N ILE A 480 -18.52 5.82 -11.42
CA ILE A 480 -17.91 6.93 -10.69
C ILE A 480 -16.75 7.50 -11.54
N ILE A 481 -16.75 8.81 -11.80
CA ILE A 481 -15.69 9.45 -12.59
C ILE A 481 -14.59 9.96 -11.67
N ILE A 482 -13.38 9.45 -11.85
CA ILE A 482 -12.20 9.89 -11.11
C ILE A 482 -11.06 10.31 -12.06
N LEU A 483 -10.39 11.41 -11.75
CA LEU A 483 -9.13 11.80 -12.38
C LEU A 483 -8.00 11.19 -11.56
N SER A 484 -7.68 9.93 -11.83
CA SER A 484 -6.80 9.08 -11.01
C SER A 484 -5.31 9.39 -11.14
N GLU A 485 -4.92 10.18 -12.15
CA GLU A 485 -3.62 10.84 -12.22
C GLU A 485 -3.68 12.13 -13.04
N PHE A 486 -3.05 13.18 -12.54
CA PHE A 486 -2.92 14.44 -13.25
C PHE A 486 -1.85 15.35 -12.63
N GLY A 487 -1.47 16.41 -13.35
CA GLY A 487 -0.56 17.43 -12.85
C GLY A 487 0.89 17.15 -13.19
N GLY A 488 1.65 16.57 -12.27
CA GLY A 488 3.05 16.19 -12.52
C GLY A 488 3.96 17.37 -12.85
N MET A 489 3.77 18.54 -12.21
CA MET A 489 4.54 19.75 -12.50
C MET A 489 5.97 19.60 -12.03
N ASN A 490 6.90 19.73 -12.94
CA ASN A 490 8.32 19.65 -12.69
C ASN A 490 8.85 20.94 -12.05
N TYR A 491 9.22 20.85 -10.77
CA TYR A 491 9.85 21.94 -10.03
C TYR A 491 11.07 21.41 -9.26
N GLN A 492 12.24 21.53 -9.87
CA GLN A 492 13.51 21.12 -9.26
C GLN A 492 13.97 22.15 -8.22
N ILE A 493 14.35 21.67 -7.04
CA ILE A 493 14.97 22.46 -5.97
C ILE A 493 16.49 22.24 -6.00
N ASN A 494 17.25 23.33 -6.06
CA ASN A 494 18.71 23.24 -6.03
C ASN A 494 19.20 22.56 -4.76
N ASN A 495 20.23 21.71 -4.87
CA ASN A 495 20.82 20.90 -3.81
C ASN A 495 19.92 19.79 -3.22
N HIS A 496 18.70 19.58 -3.77
CA HIS A 496 17.76 18.55 -3.36
C HIS A 496 17.32 17.68 -4.54
N PHE A 497 18.14 17.60 -5.57
CA PHE A 497 17.95 16.76 -6.75
C PHE A 497 18.93 15.58 -6.74
N TYR A 498 18.41 14.38 -6.82
CA TYR A 498 19.15 13.12 -6.68
C TYR A 498 19.13 12.23 -7.93
N GLY A 499 18.55 12.74 -9.03
CA GLY A 499 18.51 12.06 -10.33
C GLY A 499 19.69 12.42 -11.23
N LYS A 500 19.72 11.77 -12.40
CA LYS A 500 20.68 12.04 -13.49
C LYS A 500 20.13 13.03 -14.50
N LYS A 501 18.83 12.96 -14.77
CA LYS A 501 18.10 13.82 -15.73
C LYS A 501 16.82 14.30 -15.08
N ASN A 502 16.50 15.56 -15.28
CA ASN A 502 15.26 16.14 -14.77
C ASN A 502 14.09 15.67 -15.64
N TYR A 503 13.17 14.91 -15.05
CA TYR A 503 11.95 14.40 -15.67
C TYR A 503 10.69 14.98 -15.00
N GLY A 504 9.62 15.11 -15.76
CA GLY A 504 8.31 15.63 -15.35
C GLY A 504 7.64 16.38 -16.50
N TYR A 505 6.38 16.77 -16.32
CA TYR A 505 5.57 17.27 -17.46
C TYR A 505 5.76 18.79 -17.69
N LYS A 506 5.03 19.66 -16.98
CA LYS A 506 5.14 21.12 -17.12
C LYS A 506 6.25 21.66 -16.23
N ARG A 507 7.27 22.30 -16.78
CA ARG A 507 8.36 22.92 -15.98
C ARG A 507 7.93 24.26 -15.39
N VAL A 508 8.30 24.47 -14.14
CA VAL A 508 8.18 25.74 -13.41
C VAL A 508 9.50 26.05 -12.71
N SER A 509 9.80 27.34 -12.51
CA SER A 509 11.11 27.80 -12.06
C SER A 509 11.12 28.35 -10.63
N SER A 510 9.96 28.55 -10.03
CA SER A 510 9.84 29.10 -8.69
C SER A 510 8.61 28.54 -7.95
N ARG A 511 8.63 28.62 -6.61
CA ARG A 511 7.46 28.30 -5.78
C ARG A 511 6.24 29.12 -6.19
N LYS A 512 6.43 30.40 -6.53
CA LYS A 512 5.35 31.28 -6.98
C LYS A 512 4.74 30.78 -8.30
N ASP A 513 5.58 30.45 -9.28
CA ASP A 513 5.10 29.92 -10.58
C ASP A 513 4.41 28.57 -10.39
N PHE A 514 4.96 27.71 -9.50
CA PHE A 514 4.34 26.45 -9.15
C PHE A 514 2.92 26.67 -8.59
N MET A 515 2.74 27.57 -7.62
CA MET A 515 1.44 27.81 -7.00
C MET A 515 0.44 28.46 -7.96
N ILE A 516 0.88 29.32 -8.88
CA ILE A 516 0.05 29.89 -9.95
C ILE A 516 -0.45 28.75 -10.86
N ALA A 517 0.48 27.95 -11.37
CA ALA A 517 0.15 26.85 -12.28
C ALA A 517 -0.73 25.79 -11.62
N TYR A 518 -0.47 25.45 -10.35
CA TYR A 518 -1.29 24.52 -9.58
C TYR A 518 -2.72 25.04 -9.40
N ARG A 519 -2.89 26.29 -9.00
CA ARG A 519 -4.21 26.91 -8.86
C ARG A 519 -4.99 26.93 -10.18
N GLU A 520 -4.32 27.28 -11.29
CA GLU A 520 -4.93 27.26 -12.62
C GLU A 520 -5.41 25.85 -12.99
N LEU A 521 -4.58 24.83 -12.73
CA LEU A 521 -4.89 23.43 -12.96
C LEU A 521 -6.12 22.99 -12.14
N MET A 522 -6.16 23.31 -10.84
CA MET A 522 -7.30 22.96 -9.97
C MET A 522 -8.61 23.63 -10.42
N ILE A 523 -8.55 24.89 -10.87
CA ILE A 523 -9.72 25.57 -11.39
C ILE A 523 -10.16 24.94 -12.72
N ARG A 524 -9.23 24.70 -13.63
CA ARG A 524 -9.52 24.23 -15.00
C ARG A 524 -10.03 22.80 -15.03
N ASP A 525 -9.39 21.90 -14.28
CA ASP A 525 -9.63 20.46 -14.43
C ASP A 525 -10.46 19.88 -13.28
N ILE A 526 -10.38 20.44 -12.07
CA ILE A 526 -11.11 19.92 -10.93
C ILE A 526 -12.39 20.73 -10.68
N MET A 527 -12.28 21.97 -10.25
CA MET A 527 -13.45 22.76 -9.81
C MET A 527 -14.53 22.90 -10.89
N LYS A 528 -14.13 23.07 -12.15
CA LYS A 528 -15.07 23.16 -13.28
C LYS A 528 -15.77 21.85 -13.59
N ASN A 529 -15.18 20.71 -13.22
CA ASN A 529 -15.72 19.39 -13.56
C ASN A 529 -16.51 18.74 -12.40
N ILE A 530 -16.46 19.27 -11.17
CA ILE A 530 -17.31 18.81 -10.05
C ILE A 530 -18.81 18.85 -10.45
N PRO A 531 -19.36 19.94 -11.02
CA PRO A 531 -20.77 19.96 -11.45
C PRO A 531 -21.07 19.02 -12.64
N HIS A 532 -20.04 18.43 -13.23
CA HIS A 532 -20.17 17.45 -14.32
C HIS A 532 -19.93 16.01 -13.85
N GLY A 533 -19.93 15.77 -12.51
CA GLY A 533 -19.85 14.46 -11.90
C GLY A 533 -18.43 13.98 -11.61
N LEU A 534 -17.42 14.86 -11.54
CA LEU A 534 -16.11 14.48 -11.04
C LEU A 534 -16.20 14.16 -9.54
N ALA A 535 -15.88 12.92 -9.19
CA ALA A 535 -15.97 12.39 -7.83
C ALA A 535 -14.63 12.34 -7.08
N GLY A 536 -13.52 12.57 -7.77
CA GLY A 536 -12.21 12.58 -7.13
C GLY A 536 -11.08 12.94 -8.09
N SER A 537 -9.92 13.24 -7.50
CA SER A 537 -8.70 13.60 -8.24
C SER A 537 -7.45 13.25 -7.46
N ILE A 538 -6.47 12.62 -8.10
CA ILE A 538 -5.19 12.18 -7.50
C ILE A 538 -4.05 12.93 -8.22
N TYR A 539 -3.42 13.85 -7.52
CA TYR A 539 -2.32 14.65 -8.07
C TYR A 539 -1.00 13.86 -8.04
N THR A 540 -0.26 13.88 -9.12
CA THR A 540 1.07 13.28 -9.27
C THR A 540 2.15 14.29 -8.94
N GLN A 541 2.89 14.20 -7.79
CA GLN A 541 2.81 13.17 -6.76
C GLN A 541 3.21 13.73 -5.38
N LEU A 542 3.28 12.87 -4.35
CA LEU A 542 3.66 13.27 -3.00
C LEU A 542 5.11 13.76 -2.94
N SER A 543 6.07 12.93 -3.38
CA SER A 543 7.49 13.25 -3.30
C SER A 543 8.20 13.13 -4.65
N ASP A 544 9.29 13.88 -4.82
CA ASP A 544 10.25 13.61 -5.88
C ASP A 544 10.85 12.22 -5.71
N ILE A 545 11.26 11.59 -6.83
CA ILE A 545 11.95 10.29 -6.84
C ILE A 545 12.99 10.32 -7.95
N GLU A 546 14.26 10.22 -7.62
CA GLU A 546 15.37 10.17 -8.59
C GLU A 546 15.28 11.25 -9.67
N ASP A 547 15.05 10.89 -10.95
CA ASP A 547 14.88 11.82 -12.08
C ASP A 547 13.54 12.57 -12.04
N GLU A 548 12.52 12.01 -11.40
CA GLU A 548 11.15 12.53 -11.39
C GLU A 548 10.98 13.60 -10.31
N VAL A 549 10.96 14.87 -10.70
CA VAL A 549 10.95 16.03 -9.78
C VAL A 549 9.59 16.77 -9.79
N ASN A 550 8.52 16.03 -9.77
CA ASN A 550 7.13 16.52 -9.80
C ASN A 550 6.38 16.34 -8.46
N GLY A 551 7.09 15.96 -7.41
CA GLY A 551 6.53 15.84 -6.06
C GLY A 551 6.20 17.19 -5.42
N LEU A 552 5.37 17.17 -4.39
CA LEU A 552 5.09 18.32 -3.51
C LEU A 552 6.16 18.51 -2.43
N ILE A 553 6.97 17.48 -2.17
CA ILE A 553 8.15 17.51 -1.30
C ILE A 553 9.34 16.91 -2.05
N THR A 554 10.56 17.37 -1.72
CA THR A 554 11.80 16.83 -2.31
C THR A 554 12.04 15.37 -1.89
N TYR A 555 12.88 14.64 -2.65
CA TYR A 555 13.16 13.22 -2.41
C TYR A 555 13.73 12.93 -1.02
N ASP A 556 14.54 13.84 -0.49
CA ASP A 556 15.11 13.81 0.87
C ASP A 556 14.14 14.29 1.97
N ARG A 557 12.91 14.69 1.62
CA ARG A 557 11.88 15.23 2.54
C ARG A 557 12.27 16.52 3.27
N GLU A 558 13.30 17.22 2.79
CA GLU A 558 13.80 18.45 3.45
C GLU A 558 12.99 19.70 3.04
N VAL A 559 12.47 19.76 1.80
CA VAL A 559 11.81 20.95 1.27
C VAL A 559 10.41 20.65 0.78
N VAL A 560 9.40 21.22 1.44
CA VAL A 560 8.03 21.28 0.92
C VAL A 560 7.99 22.35 -0.18
N LYS A 561 7.69 21.95 -1.41
CA LYS A 561 7.80 22.76 -2.64
C LYS A 561 6.62 23.71 -2.83
N CYS A 562 5.50 23.45 -2.17
CA CYS A 562 4.28 24.23 -2.26
C CYS A 562 4.07 25.17 -1.06
N ASP A 563 3.09 26.07 -1.17
CA ASP A 563 2.60 26.89 -0.07
C ASP A 563 1.41 26.17 0.59
N GLN A 564 1.61 25.76 1.85
CA GLN A 564 0.65 24.94 2.57
C GLN A 564 -0.68 25.65 2.84
N GLU A 565 -0.68 26.95 3.08
CA GLU A 565 -1.92 27.72 3.32
C GLU A 565 -2.74 27.86 2.06
N ILE A 566 -2.07 28.14 0.93
CA ILE A 566 -2.73 28.22 -0.37
C ILE A 566 -3.30 26.83 -0.76
N MET A 567 -2.55 25.75 -0.51
CA MET A 567 -3.03 24.38 -0.78
C MET A 567 -4.30 24.07 0.02
N ARG A 568 -4.30 24.33 1.32
CA ARG A 568 -5.49 24.16 2.18
C ARG A 568 -6.68 25.00 1.69
N GLY A 569 -6.44 26.25 1.33
CA GLY A 569 -7.49 27.12 0.80
C GLY A 569 -8.10 26.62 -0.52
N ILE A 570 -7.28 25.97 -1.37
CA ILE A 570 -7.76 25.31 -2.60
C ILE A 570 -8.59 24.06 -2.24
N ALA A 571 -8.10 23.22 -1.33
CA ALA A 571 -8.80 22.02 -0.85
C ALA A 571 -10.19 22.38 -0.28
N GLN A 572 -10.26 23.37 0.60
CA GLN A 572 -11.53 23.85 1.17
C GLN A 572 -12.53 24.30 0.10
N ARG A 573 -12.05 24.95 -0.96
CA ARG A 573 -12.93 25.36 -2.08
C ARG A 573 -13.42 24.15 -2.88
N ILE A 574 -12.58 23.15 -3.09
CA ILE A 574 -12.96 21.92 -3.78
C ILE A 574 -14.03 21.19 -2.98
N TYR A 575 -13.82 20.98 -1.67
CA TYR A 575 -14.81 20.35 -0.79
C TYR A 575 -16.11 21.15 -0.73
N GLY A 576 -16.05 22.46 -0.52
CA GLY A 576 -17.25 23.29 -0.49
C GLY A 576 -18.01 23.37 -1.83
N LEU A 577 -17.35 23.18 -2.98
CA LEU A 577 -18.01 23.01 -4.27
C LEU A 577 -18.70 21.66 -4.36
N PHE A 578 -18.01 20.61 -3.94
CA PHE A 578 -18.52 19.25 -3.95
C PHE A 578 -19.72 19.10 -3.00
N ASP A 579 -19.63 19.60 -1.78
CA ASP A 579 -20.70 19.53 -0.77
C ASP A 579 -21.98 20.20 -1.27
N ARG A 580 -21.87 21.35 -1.94
CA ARG A 580 -23.04 22.00 -2.58
C ARG A 580 -23.64 21.16 -3.70
N GLU A 581 -22.80 20.51 -4.51
CA GLU A 581 -23.29 19.67 -5.62
C GLU A 581 -24.02 18.43 -5.13
N VAL A 582 -23.55 17.82 -4.05
CA VAL A 582 -24.15 16.59 -3.49
C VAL A 582 -25.16 16.84 -2.36
N GLY A 583 -25.38 18.08 -1.94
CA GLY A 583 -26.35 18.43 -0.90
C GLY A 583 -25.90 18.05 0.52
N ASN A 584 -24.61 18.09 0.81
CA ASN A 584 -24.02 17.83 2.14
C ASN A 584 -24.01 19.08 3.05
N GLU A 585 -24.68 20.19 2.70
CA GLU A 585 -24.72 21.43 3.50
C GLU A 585 -25.53 21.29 4.80
#